data_e5280840edd0908ebc28ec0bef7a0090
#
_entry.id   e5280840edd0908ebc28ec0bef7a0090
#
_cell.length_a   1.000
_cell.length_b   1.000
_cell.length_c   1.000
_cell.angle_alpha   90.00
_cell.angle_beta   90.00
_cell.angle_gamma   90.00
#
_symmetry.space_group_name_H-M   'P 1'
#
loop_
_entity.id
_entity.type
_entity.pdbx_description
1 polymer ?
#
loop_
_entity_poly.entity_id
_entity_poly.type
_entity_poly.pdbx_seq_one_letter_code
_entity_poly.pdbx_strand_id
1 'polypeptide(L)'
;MEHFTAEQPNAGRTWLDEYRTRIESIRVRAEQARDRVATVTATARTRDGAVVVTVDASGMLTDLRLGVRAEELPRARLAETVLRLSREAALDSAAQVERIMAPLTAEGGQ
;
A
#
# COMPACT_ATOMS: atom_id res chain seq x y z
N MET A 1 49.14 9.60 23.38
CA MET A 1 48.71 8.25 23.73
C MET A 1 47.20 8.22 23.97
N GLU A 2 46.73 9.07 24.83
CA GLU A 2 45.34 9.06 25.20
C GLU A 2 44.42 9.44 24.04
N HIS A 3 44.80 10.46 23.27
CA HIS A 3 43.98 10.84 22.13
C HIS A 3 43.99 9.78 21.04
N PHE A 4 45.06 9.04 20.91
CA PHE A 4 45.13 7.95 19.95
C PHE A 4 44.13 6.87 20.33
N THR A 5 44.06 6.53 21.60
CA THR A 5 43.12 5.52 22.10
C THR A 5 41.70 5.96 21.89
N ALA A 6 41.44 7.27 22.06
CA ALA A 6 40.11 7.81 21.89
C ALA A 6 39.68 7.79 20.44
N GLU A 7 40.59 8.06 19.51
CA GLU A 7 40.28 8.13 18.12
C GLU A 7 39.83 6.81 17.52
N GLN A 8 40.52 5.72 17.84
CA GLN A 8 40.19 4.43 17.30
C GLN A 8 38.83 3.91 17.76
N PRO A 9 38.50 3.94 19.05
CA PRO A 9 37.16 3.57 19.48
C PRO A 9 36.08 4.43 18.87
N ASN A 10 36.35 5.74 18.69
CA ASN A 10 35.39 6.64 18.11
C ASN A 10 35.11 6.30 16.65
N ALA A 11 36.12 5.97 15.89
CA ALA A 11 35.96 5.58 14.49
C ALA A 11 35.07 4.33 14.37
N GLY A 12 35.31 3.34 15.24
CA GLY A 12 34.49 2.14 15.26
C GLY A 12 33.05 2.43 15.64
N ARG A 13 32.88 3.29 16.65
CA ARG A 13 31.55 3.69 17.07
C ARG A 13 30.80 4.43 15.99
N THR A 14 31.48 5.31 15.27
CA THR A 14 30.86 6.05 14.18
C THR A 14 30.33 5.12 13.12
N TRP A 15 31.12 4.10 12.75
CA TRP A 15 30.68 3.13 11.78
C TRP A 15 29.45 2.36 12.26
N LEU A 16 29.48 1.90 13.51
CA LEU A 16 28.36 1.18 14.09
C LEU A 16 27.13 2.07 14.20
N ASP A 17 27.32 3.32 14.58
CA ASP A 17 26.21 4.27 14.71
C ASP A 17 25.56 4.53 13.36
N GLU A 18 26.38 4.67 12.33
CA GLU A 18 25.86 4.85 10.97
C GLU A 18 25.09 3.62 10.50
N TYR A 19 25.63 2.45 10.80
CA TYR A 19 24.97 1.19 10.45
C TYR A 19 23.61 1.07 11.15
N ARG A 20 23.61 1.33 12.46
CA ARG A 20 22.36 1.28 13.24
C ARG A 20 21.34 2.28 12.74
N THR A 21 21.80 3.48 12.44
CA THR A 21 20.91 4.52 11.90
C THR A 21 20.29 4.07 10.58
N ARG A 22 21.08 3.45 9.73
CA ARG A 22 20.58 2.96 8.46
C ARG A 22 19.54 1.87 8.64
N ILE A 23 19.85 0.90 9.51
CA ILE A 23 18.91 -0.19 9.79
C ILE A 23 17.62 0.36 10.39
N GLU A 24 17.73 1.29 11.33
CA GLU A 24 16.56 1.90 11.95
C GLU A 24 15.74 2.67 10.93
N SER A 25 16.40 3.38 10.03
CA SER A 25 15.71 4.13 8.99
C SER A 25 14.93 3.21 8.05
N ILE A 26 15.53 2.07 7.68
CA ILE A 26 14.87 1.08 6.83
C ILE A 26 13.66 0.50 7.56
N ARG A 27 13.80 0.20 8.84
CA ARG A 27 12.72 -0.36 9.64
C ARG A 27 11.56 0.62 9.75
N VAL A 28 11.86 1.88 10.00
CA VAL A 28 10.83 2.92 10.12
C VAL A 28 10.08 3.08 8.80
N ARG A 29 10.82 3.10 7.69
CA ARG A 29 10.17 3.23 6.38
C ARG A 29 9.29 2.03 6.07
N ALA A 30 9.75 0.83 6.44
CA ALA A 30 8.97 -0.38 6.24
C ALA A 30 7.68 -0.33 7.06
N GLU A 31 7.75 0.13 8.30
CA GLU A 31 6.57 0.27 9.15
C GLU A 31 5.61 1.31 8.59
N GLN A 32 6.14 2.44 8.13
CA GLN A 32 5.31 3.49 7.53
C GLN A 32 4.62 2.98 6.27
N ALA A 33 5.34 2.23 5.45
CA ALA A 33 4.76 1.65 4.25
C ALA A 33 3.66 0.66 4.60
N ARG A 34 3.88 -0.16 5.61
CA ARG A 34 2.87 -1.12 6.08
C ARG A 34 1.62 -0.40 6.54
N ASP A 35 1.79 0.69 7.30
CA ASP A 35 0.67 1.48 7.79
C ASP A 35 -0.10 2.11 6.64
N ARG A 36 0.60 2.60 5.63
CA ARG A 36 -0.04 3.18 4.45
C ARG A 36 -0.80 2.12 3.66
N VAL A 37 -0.20 0.95 3.49
CA VAL A 37 -0.86 -0.17 2.80
C VAL A 37 -2.15 -0.54 3.52
N ALA A 38 -2.13 -0.55 4.84
CA ALA A 38 -3.30 -0.92 5.64
C ALA A 38 -4.49 0.00 5.39
N THR A 39 -4.24 1.22 4.92
CA THR A 39 -5.31 2.20 4.66
C THR A 39 -5.71 2.28 3.19
N VAL A 40 -5.09 1.48 2.33
CA VAL A 40 -5.42 1.51 0.91
C VAL A 40 -6.84 1.06 0.68
N THR A 41 -7.59 1.85 -0.07
CA THR A 41 -8.91 1.48 -0.58
C THR A 41 -8.97 1.89 -2.03
N ALA A 42 -9.79 1.19 -2.80
CA ALA A 42 -10.05 1.55 -4.19
C ALA A 42 -11.53 1.40 -4.44
N THR A 43 -12.08 2.33 -5.19
CA THR A 43 -13.50 2.36 -5.49
C THR A 43 -13.69 2.41 -7.01
N ALA A 44 -14.59 1.58 -7.50
CA ALA A 44 -15.02 1.60 -8.89
C ALA A 44 -16.53 1.72 -8.93
N ARG A 45 -17.05 2.43 -9.91
CA ARG A 45 -18.48 2.64 -9.99
C ARG A 45 -18.93 2.85 -11.43
N THR A 46 -20.21 2.64 -11.66
CA THR A 46 -20.83 2.97 -12.93
C THR A 46 -20.96 4.49 -13.03
N ARG A 47 -21.11 5.00 -14.26
CA ARG A 47 -21.23 6.45 -14.47
C ARG A 47 -22.39 7.06 -13.74
N ASP A 48 -23.50 6.34 -13.71
CA ASP A 48 -24.73 6.82 -13.09
C ASP A 48 -24.81 6.53 -11.60
N GLY A 49 -23.78 5.88 -11.04
CA GLY A 49 -23.76 5.56 -9.63
C GLY A 49 -24.68 4.41 -9.24
N ALA A 50 -25.19 3.67 -10.23
CA ALA A 50 -26.07 2.54 -9.94
C ALA A 50 -25.37 1.47 -9.09
N VAL A 51 -24.08 1.27 -9.33
CA VAL A 51 -23.29 0.31 -8.58
C VAL A 51 -21.97 0.96 -8.18
N VAL A 52 -21.63 0.87 -6.90
CA VAL A 52 -20.37 1.38 -6.36
C VAL A 52 -19.74 0.27 -5.53
N VAL A 53 -18.48 -0.05 -5.82
CA VAL A 53 -17.73 -1.13 -5.18
C VAL A 53 -16.49 -0.55 -4.54
N THR A 54 -16.20 -0.95 -3.31
CA THR A 54 -14.96 -0.57 -2.64
C THR A 54 -14.22 -1.83 -2.20
N VAL A 55 -12.91 -1.84 -2.41
CA VAL A 55 -12.06 -2.96 -1.98
C VAL A 55 -10.94 -2.44 -1.09
N ASP A 56 -10.34 -3.32 -0.32
CA ASP A 56 -9.20 -3.01 0.54
C ASP A 56 -7.87 -3.28 -0.17
N ALA A 57 -6.77 -3.20 0.59
CA ALA A 57 -5.43 -3.39 0.06
C ALA A 57 -5.21 -4.76 -0.58
N SER A 58 -5.93 -5.77 -0.10
CA SER A 58 -5.82 -7.13 -0.63
C SER A 58 -6.71 -7.36 -1.85
N GLY A 59 -7.51 -6.37 -2.20
CA GLY A 59 -8.48 -6.50 -3.29
C GLY A 59 -9.80 -7.12 -2.85
N MET A 60 -9.97 -7.31 -1.54
CA MET A 60 -11.21 -7.88 -1.01
C MET A 60 -12.31 -6.82 -0.98
N LEU A 61 -13.49 -7.20 -1.41
CA LEU A 61 -14.66 -6.33 -1.39
C LEU A 61 -15.03 -6.00 0.06
N THR A 62 -15.08 -4.70 0.38
CA THR A 62 -15.42 -4.24 1.72
C THR A 62 -16.73 -3.46 1.75
N ASP A 63 -17.17 -2.96 0.60
CA ASP A 63 -18.43 -2.24 0.54
C ASP A 63 -19.04 -2.39 -0.85
N LEU A 64 -20.35 -2.50 -0.89
CA LEU A 64 -21.11 -2.56 -2.13
C LEU A 64 -22.35 -1.70 -1.94
N ARG A 65 -22.50 -0.71 -2.80
CA ARG A 65 -23.67 0.16 -2.76
C ARG A 65 -24.41 0.07 -4.08
N LEU A 66 -25.72 -0.09 -3.96
CA LEU A 66 -26.61 -0.15 -5.11
C LEU A 66 -27.50 1.08 -5.06
N GLY A 67 -27.39 1.92 -6.08
CA GLY A 67 -28.23 3.11 -6.20
C GLY A 67 -29.60 2.75 -6.78
N VAL A 68 -30.45 3.74 -6.86
CA VAL A 68 -31.82 3.54 -7.35
C VAL A 68 -31.84 2.93 -8.74
N ARG A 69 -30.90 3.34 -9.59
CA ARG A 69 -30.85 2.84 -10.97
C ARG A 69 -30.43 1.38 -11.09
N ALA A 70 -29.88 0.81 -10.02
CA ALA A 70 -29.55 -0.61 -10.02
C ALA A 70 -30.79 -1.47 -10.20
N GLU A 71 -31.96 -0.99 -9.75
CA GLU A 71 -33.21 -1.71 -9.90
C GLU A 71 -33.61 -1.90 -11.36
N GLU A 72 -33.13 -1.03 -12.23
CA GLU A 72 -33.42 -1.09 -13.66
C GLU A 72 -32.60 -2.17 -14.38
N LEU A 73 -31.57 -2.69 -13.73
CA LEU A 73 -30.69 -3.68 -14.33
C LEU A 73 -31.24 -5.10 -14.13
N PRO A 74 -31.23 -5.92 -15.17
CA PRO A 74 -31.52 -7.34 -14.98
C PRO A 74 -30.50 -7.94 -14.03
N ARG A 75 -30.91 -8.96 -13.27
CA ARG A 75 -30.04 -9.57 -12.27
C ARG A 75 -28.69 -10.02 -12.83
N ALA A 76 -28.72 -10.66 -14.00
CA ALA A 76 -27.48 -11.14 -14.63
C ALA A 76 -26.56 -9.97 -14.98
N ARG A 77 -27.12 -8.87 -15.44
CA ARG A 77 -26.38 -7.68 -15.79
C ARG A 77 -25.78 -7.04 -14.53
N LEU A 78 -26.56 -6.99 -13.46
CA LEU A 78 -26.11 -6.47 -12.19
C LEU A 78 -24.93 -7.28 -11.66
N ALA A 79 -25.03 -8.59 -11.70
CA ALA A 79 -23.95 -9.47 -11.26
C ALA A 79 -22.67 -9.25 -12.07
N GLU A 80 -22.78 -9.17 -13.38
CA GLU A 80 -21.64 -8.90 -14.26
C GLU A 80 -20.99 -7.54 -13.94
N THR A 81 -21.82 -6.54 -13.69
CA THR A 81 -21.35 -5.19 -13.37
C THR A 81 -20.57 -5.22 -12.06
N VAL A 82 -21.11 -5.86 -11.03
CA VAL A 82 -20.43 -5.97 -9.74
C VAL A 82 -19.08 -6.66 -9.89
N LEU A 83 -19.03 -7.76 -10.65
CA LEU A 83 -17.78 -8.49 -10.86
C LEU A 83 -16.76 -7.62 -11.62
N ARG A 84 -17.21 -6.94 -12.67
CA ARG A 84 -16.33 -6.08 -13.45
C ARG A 84 -15.74 -4.96 -12.58
N LEU A 85 -16.58 -4.28 -11.83
CA LEU A 85 -16.15 -3.19 -10.97
C LEU A 85 -15.22 -3.70 -9.86
N SER A 86 -15.49 -4.88 -9.31
CA SER A 86 -14.62 -5.47 -8.30
C SER A 86 -13.24 -5.73 -8.84
N ARG A 87 -13.14 -6.21 -10.07
CA ARG A 87 -11.84 -6.44 -10.72
C ARG A 87 -11.11 -5.13 -10.99
N GLU A 88 -11.82 -4.12 -11.47
CA GLU A 88 -11.24 -2.79 -11.68
C GLU A 88 -10.69 -2.21 -10.38
N ALA A 89 -11.49 -2.27 -9.33
CA ALA A 89 -11.07 -1.76 -8.03
C ALA A 89 -9.87 -2.54 -7.48
N ALA A 90 -9.87 -3.86 -7.65
CA ALA A 90 -8.76 -4.70 -7.19
C ALA A 90 -7.45 -4.36 -7.91
N LEU A 91 -7.52 -4.09 -9.22
CA LEU A 91 -6.35 -3.69 -9.98
C LEU A 91 -5.83 -2.34 -9.50
N ASP A 92 -6.72 -1.40 -9.24
CA ASP A 92 -6.34 -0.09 -8.72
C ASP A 92 -5.71 -0.21 -7.33
N SER A 93 -6.31 -1.02 -6.46
CA SER A 93 -5.77 -1.28 -5.14
C SER A 93 -4.36 -1.86 -5.23
N ALA A 94 -4.16 -2.85 -6.09
CA ALA A 94 -2.85 -3.46 -6.30
C ALA A 94 -1.83 -2.44 -6.78
N ALA A 95 -2.23 -1.54 -7.68
CA ALA A 95 -1.35 -0.49 -8.18
C ALA A 95 -0.97 0.49 -7.07
N GLN A 96 -1.91 0.83 -6.20
CA GLN A 96 -1.63 1.71 -5.06
C GLN A 96 -0.64 1.07 -4.10
N VAL A 97 -0.83 -0.21 -3.78
CA VAL A 97 0.08 -0.96 -2.91
C VAL A 97 1.47 -1.00 -3.52
N GLU A 98 1.55 -1.28 -4.81
CA GLU A 98 2.83 -1.33 -5.50
C GLU A 98 3.56 0.01 -5.43
N ARG A 99 2.86 1.12 -5.62
CA ARG A 99 3.47 2.44 -5.52
C ARG A 99 4.00 2.73 -4.12
N ILE A 100 3.33 2.24 -3.10
CA ILE A 100 3.79 2.41 -1.72
C ILE A 100 5.03 1.56 -1.46
N MET A 101 5.05 0.35 -1.98
CA MET A 101 6.12 -0.61 -1.70
C MET A 101 7.32 -0.49 -2.62
N ALA A 102 7.16 0.08 -3.81
CA ALA A 102 8.23 0.18 -4.79
C ALA A 102 9.51 0.84 -4.27
N PRO A 103 9.45 1.95 -3.51
CA PRO A 103 10.67 2.55 -2.98
C PRO A 103 11.44 1.62 -2.07
N LEU A 104 10.74 0.79 -1.28
CA LEU A 104 11.40 -0.18 -0.41
C LEU A 104 12.05 -1.28 -1.21
N THR A 105 11.38 -1.76 -2.24
CA THR A 105 11.92 -2.80 -3.12
C THR A 105 13.15 -2.30 -3.85
N ALA A 106 13.11 -1.07 -4.35
CA ALA A 106 14.23 -0.47 -5.04
C ALA A 106 15.44 -0.34 -4.12
N GLU A 107 15.23 0.09 -2.87
CA GLU A 107 16.30 0.17 -1.88
C GLU A 107 16.82 -1.22 -1.51
N GLY A 108 15.92 -2.16 -1.33
CA GLY A 108 16.29 -3.53 -0.99
C GLY A 108 17.02 -4.23 -2.11
N GLY A 109 16.82 -3.83 -3.34
CA GLY A 109 17.50 -4.39 -4.50
C GLY A 109 18.94 -3.98 -4.63
N GLN A 110 19.38 -3.02 -3.84
CA GLN A 110 20.77 -2.60 -3.82
C GLN A 110 21.58 -3.46 -2.87
#